data_dab6021105d3438879675fc741de2e4e
#
_entry.id   dab6021105d3438879675fc741de2e4e
#
_cell.length_a   1.000
_cell.length_b   1.000
_cell.length_c   1.000
_cell.angle_alpha   90.00
_cell.angle_beta   90.00
_cell.angle_gamma   90.00
#
_symmetry.space_group_name_H-M   'P 1'
#
loop_
_entity.id
_entity.type
_entity.pdbx_description
1 polymer ?
#
loop_
_entity_poly.entity_id
_entity_poly.type
_entity_poly.pdbx_seq_one_letter_code
_entity_poly.pdbx_strand_id
1 'polypeptide(L)'
;MSISEDDAVYRQRVWREIDVHQKMNLPFTYKAFEDNGNQRFISILLNLIKSGEITAFDATADDRFTTPMTFKQIAEAMVGKPQVLSVPNFALDPDGSKGIMHDTTISQDFNPDQVERYEIKEEWVFDKESSRMHVRILGIAPLKSIYNSDGSFRDVTPIFWVYYPDMRPMLAKYEAYNGKNYGARMSWEELFESRMFASRVIKSTIDNPSDLFINGYIKDPILQLLEGDDMKEKIFNYEQDLWSY
;
A
#
# COMPACT_ATOMS: atom_id res chain seq x y z
N MET A 1 -2.68 -13.55 -18.81
CA MET A 1 -3.75 -13.49 -19.80
C MET A 1 -3.81 -12.06 -20.30
N SER A 2 -3.66 -11.79 -21.60
CA SER A 2 -3.84 -10.47 -22.19
C SER A 2 -5.26 -10.41 -22.76
N ILE A 3 -6.05 -9.43 -22.31
CA ILE A 3 -7.35 -9.12 -22.90
C ILE A 3 -7.09 -8.10 -23.99
N SER A 4 -7.64 -8.32 -25.20
CA SER A 4 -7.56 -7.34 -26.28
C SER A 4 -8.32 -6.07 -25.90
N GLU A 5 -7.91 -4.90 -26.40
CA GLU A 5 -8.65 -3.66 -26.19
C GLU A 5 -10.09 -3.73 -26.72
N ASP A 6 -10.29 -4.46 -27.82
CA ASP A 6 -11.59 -4.64 -28.48
C ASP A 6 -12.53 -5.54 -27.66
N ASP A 7 -11.98 -6.41 -26.82
CA ASP A 7 -12.74 -7.34 -25.97
C ASP A 7 -13.04 -6.78 -24.58
N ALA A 8 -12.35 -5.70 -24.19
CA ALA A 8 -12.54 -5.00 -22.92
C ALA A 8 -13.74 -4.04 -22.98
N VAL A 9 -14.96 -4.57 -22.94
CA VAL A 9 -16.20 -3.78 -23.12
C VAL A 9 -16.51 -2.87 -21.94
N TYR A 10 -16.08 -3.25 -20.75
CA TYR A 10 -16.30 -2.49 -19.53
C TYR A 10 -15.05 -2.50 -18.67
N ARG A 11 -14.66 -1.34 -18.19
CA ARG A 11 -13.45 -1.16 -17.38
C ARG A 11 -13.73 -0.19 -16.25
N GLN A 12 -13.43 -0.60 -15.00
CA GLN A 12 -13.50 0.25 -13.82
C GLN A 12 -12.21 0.13 -13.03
N ARG A 13 -11.81 1.21 -12.36
CA ARG A 13 -10.72 1.21 -11.40
C ARG A 13 -11.28 1.26 -9.99
N VAL A 14 -10.71 0.45 -9.13
CA VAL A 14 -11.13 0.32 -7.75
C VAL A 14 -9.89 0.41 -6.86
N TRP A 15 -9.95 1.25 -5.85
CA TRP A 15 -8.94 1.35 -4.82
C TRP A 15 -9.47 0.68 -3.56
N ARG A 16 -8.61 -0.14 -2.97
CA ARG A 16 -8.95 -0.93 -1.79
C ARG A 16 -7.91 -0.71 -0.72
N GLU A 17 -8.35 -0.68 0.52
CA GLU A 17 -7.47 -0.61 1.69
C GLU A 17 -7.40 -1.96 2.37
N ILE A 18 -6.20 -2.42 2.66
CA ILE A 18 -5.89 -3.58 3.50
C ILE A 18 -5.47 -3.06 4.86
N ASP A 19 -6.15 -3.46 5.92
CA ASP A 19 -5.75 -3.22 7.31
C ASP A 19 -5.05 -4.48 7.85
N VAL A 20 -3.80 -4.33 8.28
CA VAL A 20 -2.97 -5.46 8.75
C VAL A 20 -3.46 -6.07 10.06
N HIS A 21 -4.28 -5.34 10.83
CA HIS A 21 -4.84 -5.83 12.09
C HIS A 21 -5.96 -6.86 11.88
N GLN A 22 -6.51 -6.96 10.68
CA GLN A 22 -7.50 -7.97 10.37
C GLN A 22 -6.87 -9.37 10.38
N LYS A 23 -7.55 -10.34 10.98
CA LYS A 23 -7.04 -11.70 11.15
C LYS A 23 -6.55 -12.36 9.84
N MET A 24 -7.20 -12.05 8.72
CA MET A 24 -6.83 -12.58 7.41
C MET A 24 -5.53 -11.97 6.88
N ASN A 25 -5.15 -10.79 7.36
CA ASN A 25 -4.00 -10.00 6.91
C ASN A 25 -2.76 -10.18 7.80
N LEU A 26 -2.76 -11.12 8.74
CA LEU A 26 -1.60 -11.44 9.59
C LEU A 26 -0.29 -11.67 8.80
N PRO A 27 -0.31 -12.24 7.57
CA PRO A 27 0.91 -12.39 6.78
C PRO A 27 1.69 -11.09 6.57
N PHE A 28 1.01 -9.95 6.50
CA PHE A 28 1.64 -8.64 6.25
C PHE A 28 2.55 -8.17 7.39
N THR A 29 2.26 -8.58 8.63
CA THR A 29 3.02 -8.19 9.84
C THR A 29 3.91 -9.31 10.36
N TYR A 30 3.69 -10.54 9.90
CA TYR A 30 4.42 -11.68 10.40
C TYR A 30 5.91 -11.58 10.06
N LYS A 31 6.74 -11.81 11.07
CA LYS A 31 8.18 -11.92 10.95
C LYS A 31 8.63 -13.21 11.65
N ALA A 32 9.26 -14.10 10.91
CA ALA A 32 9.87 -15.28 11.49
C ALA A 32 11.06 -14.91 12.39
N PHE A 33 11.36 -15.76 13.38
CA PHE A 33 12.55 -15.63 14.21
C PHE A 33 13.83 -15.98 13.44
N GLU A 34 13.70 -16.82 12.40
CA GLU A 34 14.79 -17.24 11.52
C GLU A 34 14.69 -16.50 10.20
N ASP A 35 15.82 -16.25 9.55
CA ASP A 35 15.90 -15.63 8.23
C ASP A 35 15.60 -16.68 7.13
N ASN A 36 14.36 -17.15 7.12
CA ASN A 36 13.85 -18.20 6.23
C ASN A 36 12.93 -17.66 5.10
N GLY A 37 13.01 -16.35 4.80
CA GLY A 37 12.17 -15.72 3.77
C GLY A 37 10.81 -15.23 4.26
N ASN A 38 10.32 -15.65 5.42
CA ASN A 38 9.09 -15.15 6.04
C ASN A 38 9.30 -13.78 6.68
N GLN A 39 9.42 -12.75 5.87
CA GLN A 39 9.60 -11.37 6.30
C GLN A 39 8.30 -10.58 6.17
N ARG A 40 8.21 -9.47 6.92
CA ARG A 40 7.13 -8.51 6.76
C ARG A 40 7.09 -7.98 5.33
N PHE A 41 5.90 -7.81 4.78
CA PHE A 41 5.73 -7.35 3.41
C PHE A 41 6.44 -6.03 3.11
N ILE A 42 6.36 -5.05 4.02
CA ILE A 42 7.09 -3.78 3.86
C ILE A 42 8.61 -3.98 3.79
N SER A 43 9.17 -4.90 4.57
CA SER A 43 10.61 -5.17 4.55
C SER A 43 11.05 -5.77 3.21
N ILE A 44 10.22 -6.66 2.64
CA ILE A 44 10.44 -7.21 1.29
C ILE A 44 10.44 -6.10 0.25
N LEU A 45 9.42 -5.22 0.26
CA LEU A 45 9.34 -4.08 -0.66
C LEU A 45 10.57 -3.18 -0.59
N LEU A 46 10.97 -2.79 0.62
CA LEU A 46 12.12 -1.91 0.81
C LEU A 46 13.44 -2.56 0.36
N ASN A 47 13.63 -3.86 0.60
CA ASN A 47 14.80 -4.59 0.15
C ASN A 47 14.86 -4.66 -1.39
N LEU A 48 13.73 -4.96 -2.05
CA LEU A 48 13.64 -5.01 -3.52
C LEU A 48 13.87 -3.63 -4.16
N ILE A 49 13.39 -2.56 -3.54
CA ILE A 49 13.66 -1.19 -4.01
C ILE A 49 15.14 -0.84 -3.81
N LYS A 50 15.71 -1.19 -2.65
CA LYS A 50 17.11 -0.93 -2.35
C LYS A 50 18.08 -1.69 -3.27
N SER A 51 17.72 -2.92 -3.66
CA SER A 51 18.50 -3.71 -4.64
C SER A 51 18.30 -3.22 -6.08
N GLY A 52 17.30 -2.37 -6.34
CA GLY A 52 16.97 -1.88 -7.68
C GLY A 52 16.20 -2.90 -8.53
N GLU A 53 15.67 -3.96 -7.92
CA GLU A 53 14.88 -4.98 -8.63
C GLU A 53 13.47 -4.50 -8.95
N ILE A 54 12.93 -3.57 -8.15
CA ILE A 54 11.64 -2.92 -8.39
C ILE A 54 11.77 -1.41 -8.27
N THR A 55 10.93 -0.68 -9.01
CA THR A 55 10.87 0.79 -8.99
C THR A 55 9.72 1.25 -8.10
N ALA A 56 10.01 2.18 -7.19
CA ALA A 56 8.99 2.91 -6.44
C ALA A 56 8.65 4.22 -7.17
N PHE A 57 7.40 4.62 -7.08
CA PHE A 57 6.86 5.84 -7.71
C PHE A 57 6.29 6.78 -6.66
N ASP A 58 6.39 8.08 -6.93
CA ASP A 58 5.89 9.11 -6.05
C ASP A 58 4.37 9.06 -5.94
N ALA A 59 3.88 8.89 -4.73
CA ALA A 59 2.45 8.83 -4.43
C ALA A 59 1.82 10.22 -4.24
N THR A 60 2.62 11.27 -4.11
CA THR A 60 2.12 12.65 -3.96
C THR A 60 1.80 13.29 -5.29
N ALA A 61 2.45 12.85 -6.37
CA ALA A 61 2.23 13.38 -7.71
C ALA A 61 0.96 12.82 -8.34
N ASP A 62 0.88 11.51 -8.45
CA ASP A 62 -0.30 10.78 -8.96
C ASP A 62 -0.18 9.27 -8.63
N ASP A 63 -1.21 8.53 -8.99
CA ASP A 63 -1.25 7.07 -8.88
C ASP A 63 -1.05 6.36 -10.24
N ARG A 64 -0.38 7.03 -11.20
CA ARG A 64 -0.16 6.55 -12.58
C ARG A 64 1.19 5.88 -12.80
N PHE A 65 2.01 5.80 -11.74
CA PHE A 65 3.37 5.22 -11.81
C PHE A 65 4.29 5.94 -12.79
N THR A 66 4.24 7.28 -12.79
CA THR A 66 4.99 8.11 -13.77
C THR A 66 6.29 8.63 -13.22
N THR A 67 6.34 8.98 -11.94
CA THR A 67 7.47 9.65 -11.31
C THR A 67 8.23 8.69 -10.39
N PRO A 68 9.40 8.15 -10.81
CA PRO A 68 10.16 7.25 -9.97
C PRO A 68 10.75 7.96 -8.74
N MET A 69 10.81 7.26 -7.61
CA MET A 69 11.43 7.71 -6.36
C MET A 69 12.72 6.96 -6.08
N THR A 70 13.70 7.68 -5.56
CA THR A 70 14.91 7.07 -5.04
C THR A 70 14.70 6.54 -3.62
N PHE A 71 15.48 5.53 -3.21
CA PHE A 71 15.42 4.99 -1.84
C PHE A 71 15.60 6.06 -0.76
N LYS A 72 16.41 7.09 -1.02
CA LYS A 72 16.60 8.21 -0.10
C LYS A 72 15.32 9.04 0.09
N GLN A 73 14.62 9.33 -0.99
CA GLN A 73 13.33 10.05 -0.93
C GLN A 73 12.28 9.23 -0.18
N ILE A 74 12.27 7.91 -0.38
CA ILE A 74 11.38 7.01 0.37
C ILE A 74 11.69 7.06 1.86
N ALA A 75 12.96 6.97 2.25
CA ALA A 75 13.38 7.07 3.65
C ALA A 75 12.94 8.42 4.26
N GLU A 76 13.10 9.53 3.54
CA GLU A 76 12.65 10.85 3.98
C GLU A 76 11.12 10.93 4.11
N ALA A 77 10.37 10.29 3.21
CA ALA A 77 8.90 10.23 3.28
C ALA A 77 8.39 9.40 4.46
N MET A 78 9.12 8.31 4.80
CA MET A 78 8.76 7.41 5.89
C MET A 78 9.06 7.99 7.26
N VAL A 79 10.25 8.55 7.45
CA VAL A 79 10.78 8.98 8.76
C VAL A 79 10.68 10.49 8.95
N GLY A 80 10.64 11.23 7.85
CA GLY A 80 10.78 12.68 7.83
C GLY A 80 12.23 13.09 7.55
N LYS A 81 12.42 14.40 7.33
CA LYS A 81 13.77 14.94 7.10
C LYS A 81 14.60 14.86 8.38
N PRO A 82 15.88 14.49 8.29
CA PRO A 82 16.78 14.54 9.42
C PRO A 82 16.75 15.92 10.07
N GLN A 83 16.57 15.97 11.38
CA GLN A 83 16.60 17.23 12.12
C GLN A 83 18.02 17.47 12.62
N VAL A 84 18.54 18.64 12.31
CA VAL A 84 19.78 19.13 12.91
C VAL A 84 19.43 19.82 14.21
N LEU A 85 19.84 19.23 15.32
CA LEU A 85 19.70 19.84 16.64
C LEU A 85 21.06 20.36 17.09
N SER A 86 21.12 21.64 17.38
CA SER A 86 22.27 22.24 18.05
C SER A 86 22.20 21.92 19.52
N VAL A 87 23.10 21.05 19.98
CA VAL A 87 23.23 20.68 21.39
C VAL A 87 24.50 21.29 22.00
N PRO A 88 24.50 21.65 23.29
CA PRO A 88 25.71 22.17 23.96
C PRO A 88 26.84 21.19 23.86
N ASN A 89 28.01 21.69 23.46
CA ASN A 89 29.23 20.86 23.37
C ASN A 89 29.96 20.84 24.72
N PHE A 90 29.61 19.94 25.60
CA PHE A 90 30.22 19.79 26.93
C PHE A 90 31.70 19.35 26.91
N ALA A 91 32.19 18.88 25.75
CA ALA A 91 33.63 18.54 25.64
C ALA A 91 34.50 19.81 25.48
N LEU A 92 33.95 20.86 24.85
CA LEU A 92 34.64 22.14 24.65
C LEU A 92 34.17 23.22 25.62
N ASP A 93 33.01 23.05 26.21
CA ASP A 93 32.40 23.99 27.15
C ASP A 93 31.70 23.19 28.28
N PRO A 94 32.48 22.67 29.28
CA PRO A 94 32.00 21.76 30.32
C PRO A 94 30.95 22.38 31.24
N ASP A 95 30.93 23.69 31.40
CA ASP A 95 30.05 24.45 32.25
C ASP A 95 28.97 25.24 31.47
N GLY A 96 28.95 25.14 30.14
CA GLY A 96 27.99 25.82 29.27
C GLY A 96 28.14 27.36 29.21
N SER A 97 29.19 27.92 29.82
CA SER A 97 29.36 29.37 29.96
C SER A 97 29.71 30.08 28.65
N LYS A 98 30.33 29.37 27.70
CA LYS A 98 30.74 29.91 26.40
C LYS A 98 29.71 29.74 25.32
N GLY A 99 28.64 28.95 25.57
CA GLY A 99 27.55 28.73 24.62
C GLY A 99 27.98 28.00 23.32
N ILE A 100 29.05 27.17 23.39
CA ILE A 100 29.54 26.43 22.25
C ILE A 100 28.59 25.30 21.93
N MET A 101 27.95 25.40 20.76
CA MET A 101 26.96 24.40 20.25
C MET A 101 27.63 23.45 19.27
N HIS A 102 27.19 22.22 19.27
CA HIS A 102 27.54 21.23 18.28
C HIS A 102 26.26 20.79 17.55
N ASP A 103 26.30 20.83 16.23
CA ASP A 103 25.20 20.40 15.41
C ASP A 103 25.22 18.86 15.30
N THR A 104 24.22 18.23 15.90
CA THR A 104 24.01 16.78 15.81
C THR A 104 22.82 16.50 14.93
N THR A 105 23.04 15.70 13.89
CA THR A 105 21.95 15.25 13.03
C THR A 105 21.29 14.04 13.69
N ILE A 106 20.03 14.19 14.09
CA ILE A 106 19.21 13.10 14.57
C ILE A 106 18.44 12.55 13.38
N SER A 107 18.77 11.35 12.93
CA SER A 107 17.95 10.56 12.03
C SER A 107 17.22 9.51 12.84
N GLN A 108 15.90 9.43 12.69
CA GLN A 108 15.15 8.32 13.24
C GLN A 108 15.24 7.16 12.25
N ASP A 109 15.47 5.95 12.75
CA ASP A 109 15.40 4.75 11.94
C ASP A 109 13.92 4.44 11.63
N PHE A 110 13.66 4.02 10.40
CA PHE A 110 12.33 3.59 10.02
C PHE A 110 11.94 2.33 10.79
N ASN A 111 10.77 2.39 11.43
CA ASN A 111 10.17 1.22 12.07
C ASN A 111 9.10 0.62 11.13
N PRO A 112 9.32 -0.61 10.62
CA PRO A 112 8.34 -1.31 9.77
C PRO A 112 6.96 -1.50 10.41
N ASP A 113 6.88 -1.47 11.75
CA ASP A 113 5.61 -1.59 12.49
C ASP A 113 4.69 -0.38 12.33
N GLN A 114 5.22 0.73 11.81
CA GLN A 114 4.41 1.93 11.53
C GLN A 114 3.56 1.82 10.27
N VAL A 115 3.81 0.80 9.44
CA VAL A 115 2.97 0.53 8.26
C VAL A 115 1.87 -0.44 8.67
N GLU A 116 0.71 0.11 8.96
CA GLU A 116 -0.47 -0.63 9.44
C GLU A 116 -1.49 -0.87 8.33
N ARG A 117 -1.33 -0.22 7.18
CA ARG A 117 -2.27 -0.30 6.06
C ARG A 117 -1.56 -0.29 4.72
N TYR A 118 -2.21 -0.89 3.74
CA TYR A 118 -1.80 -0.86 2.34
C TYR A 118 -2.97 -0.47 1.46
N GLU A 119 -2.70 0.30 0.44
CA GLU A 119 -3.65 0.59 -0.63
C GLU A 119 -3.33 -0.27 -1.84
N ILE A 120 -4.37 -0.86 -2.44
CA ILE A 120 -4.28 -1.60 -3.69
C ILE A 120 -5.12 -0.89 -4.73
N LYS A 121 -4.52 -0.60 -5.88
CA LYS A 121 -5.20 -0.13 -7.07
C LYS A 121 -5.45 -1.31 -7.99
N GLU A 122 -6.70 -1.52 -8.34
CA GLU A 122 -7.16 -2.61 -9.20
C GLU A 122 -7.83 -2.07 -10.46
N GLU A 123 -7.77 -2.84 -11.51
CA GLU A 123 -8.55 -2.66 -12.71
C GLU A 123 -9.47 -3.86 -12.90
N TRP A 124 -10.76 -3.60 -12.97
CA TRP A 124 -11.82 -4.57 -13.18
C TRP A 124 -12.25 -4.46 -14.63
N VAL A 125 -12.03 -5.52 -15.41
CA VAL A 125 -12.28 -5.55 -16.85
C VAL A 125 -13.23 -6.68 -17.15
N PHE A 126 -14.34 -6.37 -17.80
CA PHE A 126 -15.22 -7.38 -18.37
C PHE A 126 -14.72 -7.77 -19.75
N ASP A 127 -14.38 -9.02 -19.90
CA ASP A 127 -13.93 -9.62 -21.14
C ASP A 127 -15.12 -10.24 -21.87
N LYS A 128 -15.42 -9.72 -23.06
CA LYS A 128 -16.53 -10.18 -23.88
C LYS A 128 -16.35 -11.61 -24.37
N GLU A 129 -15.12 -12.01 -24.69
CA GLU A 129 -14.83 -13.33 -25.23
C GLU A 129 -15.08 -14.42 -24.19
N SER A 130 -14.53 -14.26 -22.98
CA SER A 130 -14.73 -15.21 -21.89
C SER A 130 -16.03 -14.98 -21.12
N SER A 131 -16.71 -13.85 -21.36
CA SER A 131 -17.88 -13.40 -20.62
C SER A 131 -17.65 -13.40 -19.11
N ARG A 132 -16.50 -12.92 -18.65
CA ARG A 132 -16.12 -12.89 -17.24
C ARG A 132 -15.49 -11.57 -16.84
N MET A 133 -15.73 -11.20 -15.57
CA MET A 133 -15.01 -10.10 -14.94
C MET A 133 -13.61 -10.55 -14.51
N HIS A 134 -12.59 -9.88 -14.99
CA HIS A 134 -11.19 -10.08 -14.60
C HIS A 134 -10.73 -8.92 -13.74
N VAL A 135 -10.21 -9.24 -12.56
CA VAL A 135 -9.64 -8.26 -11.63
C VAL A 135 -8.12 -8.34 -11.68
N ARG A 136 -7.49 -7.24 -12.02
CA ARG A 136 -6.03 -7.10 -12.10
C ARG A 136 -5.53 -6.10 -11.07
N ILE A 137 -4.55 -6.49 -10.29
CA ILE A 137 -3.84 -5.54 -9.43
C ILE A 137 -2.87 -4.75 -10.31
N LEU A 138 -2.99 -3.43 -10.28
CA LEU A 138 -2.10 -2.51 -10.98
C LEU A 138 -0.96 -2.04 -10.08
N GLY A 139 -1.25 -1.77 -8.82
CA GLY A 139 -0.22 -1.30 -7.90
C GLY A 139 -0.59 -1.48 -6.45
N ILE A 140 0.43 -1.40 -5.61
CA ILE A 140 0.32 -1.49 -4.15
C ILE A 140 1.12 -0.34 -3.56
N ALA A 141 0.55 0.31 -2.54
CA ALA A 141 1.20 1.37 -1.79
C ALA A 141 1.10 1.13 -0.29
N PRO A 142 2.20 1.15 0.47
CA PRO A 142 2.15 1.22 1.92
C PRO A 142 1.63 2.59 2.35
N LEU A 143 0.74 2.60 3.35
CA LEU A 143 0.16 3.81 3.90
C LEU A 143 0.82 4.18 5.24
N LYS A 144 1.03 5.48 5.43
CA LYS A 144 1.47 6.06 6.68
C LYS A 144 0.30 6.74 7.37
N SER A 145 0.11 6.46 8.66
CA SER A 145 -0.88 7.15 9.49
C SER A 145 -0.39 8.56 9.82
N ILE A 146 -1.26 9.54 9.65
CA ILE A 146 -1.03 10.95 10.02
C ILE A 146 -1.83 11.22 11.28
N TYR A 147 -1.17 11.82 12.26
CA TYR A 147 -1.78 12.21 13.53
C TYR A 147 -1.79 13.73 13.66
N ASN A 148 -2.79 14.24 14.36
CA ASN A 148 -2.86 15.64 14.76
C ASN A 148 -1.84 15.92 15.88
N SER A 149 -1.64 17.21 16.21
CA SER A 149 -0.77 17.63 17.31
C SER A 149 -1.22 17.15 18.71
N ASP A 150 -2.47 16.80 18.85
CA ASP A 150 -3.06 16.22 20.09
C ASP A 150 -2.91 14.68 20.16
N GLY A 151 -2.28 14.06 19.17
CA GLY A 151 -2.11 12.60 19.06
C GLY A 151 -3.32 11.86 18.50
N SER A 152 -4.41 12.54 18.15
CA SER A 152 -5.56 11.91 17.51
C SER A 152 -5.25 11.53 16.05
N PHE A 153 -5.77 10.39 15.60
CA PHE A 153 -5.68 9.97 14.21
C PHE A 153 -6.39 10.99 13.29
N ARG A 154 -5.71 11.41 12.26
CA ARG A 154 -6.23 12.35 11.27
C ARG A 154 -6.59 11.66 9.95
N ASP A 155 -5.61 11.01 9.33
CA ASP A 155 -5.78 10.42 7.99
C ASP A 155 -4.64 9.43 7.71
N VAL A 156 -4.71 8.77 6.56
CA VAL A 156 -3.63 7.95 6.01
C VAL A 156 -3.19 8.53 4.66
N THR A 157 -1.92 8.40 4.35
CA THR A 157 -1.38 8.82 3.06
C THR A 157 -0.47 7.74 2.50
N PRO A 158 -0.52 7.46 1.20
CA PRO A 158 0.42 6.55 0.57
C PRO A 158 1.84 7.15 0.61
N ILE A 159 2.83 6.30 0.88
CA ILE A 159 4.23 6.69 0.98
C ILE A 159 4.86 6.67 -0.42
N PHE A 160 4.67 5.56 -1.13
CA PHE A 160 5.08 5.35 -2.50
C PHE A 160 4.19 4.31 -3.15
N TRP A 161 4.16 4.28 -4.47
CA TRP A 161 3.52 3.23 -5.25
C TRP A 161 4.55 2.27 -5.81
N VAL A 162 4.18 1.00 -5.91
CA VAL A 162 4.92 -0.01 -6.67
C VAL A 162 4.00 -0.59 -7.72
N TYR A 163 4.48 -0.69 -8.97
CA TYR A 163 3.72 -1.30 -10.05
C TYR A 163 3.73 -2.83 -9.89
N TYR A 164 2.56 -3.41 -9.67
CA TYR A 164 2.43 -4.82 -9.29
C TYR A 164 2.92 -5.80 -10.36
N PRO A 165 2.66 -5.62 -11.67
CA PRO A 165 3.13 -6.55 -12.68
C PRO A 165 4.66 -6.72 -12.71
N ASP A 166 5.41 -5.64 -12.47
CA ASP A 166 6.89 -5.68 -12.40
C ASP A 166 7.38 -6.37 -11.12
N MET A 167 6.64 -6.21 -10.03
CA MET A 167 6.96 -6.79 -8.72
C MET A 167 6.62 -8.28 -8.66
N ARG A 168 5.62 -8.74 -9.40
CA ARG A 168 5.05 -10.07 -9.35
C ARG A 168 6.09 -11.20 -9.42
N PRO A 169 7.08 -11.22 -10.36
CA PRO A 169 8.09 -12.27 -10.43
C PRO A 169 9.00 -12.31 -9.19
N MET A 170 9.17 -11.18 -8.51
CA MET A 170 9.97 -11.11 -7.29
C MET A 170 9.16 -11.66 -6.11
N LEU A 171 7.89 -11.34 -6.00
CA LEU A 171 7.00 -11.82 -4.95
C LEU A 171 6.82 -13.34 -4.97
N ALA A 172 6.95 -13.98 -6.12
CA ALA A 172 6.94 -15.44 -6.25
C ALA A 172 8.11 -16.12 -5.51
N LYS A 173 9.19 -15.39 -5.23
CA LYS A 173 10.38 -15.91 -4.53
C LYS A 173 10.28 -15.82 -3.01
N TYR A 174 9.37 -15.01 -2.49
CA TYR A 174 9.20 -14.78 -1.05
C TYR A 174 8.01 -15.53 -0.51
N GLU A 175 8.20 -16.23 0.60
CA GLU A 175 7.14 -16.95 1.29
C GLU A 175 6.30 -15.97 2.13
N ALA A 176 4.97 -16.16 2.08
CA ALA A 176 4.01 -15.53 2.95
C ALA A 176 3.57 -16.51 4.04
N TYR A 177 3.34 -16.01 5.26
CA TYR A 177 2.84 -16.84 6.34
C TYR A 177 1.44 -17.38 6.03
N ASN A 178 1.30 -18.71 6.01
CA ASN A 178 0.03 -19.37 5.81
C ASN A 178 -0.55 -19.87 7.14
N GLY A 179 -1.31 -18.99 7.81
CA GLY A 179 -1.93 -19.33 9.09
C GLY A 179 -3.05 -20.37 9.03
N LYS A 180 -3.53 -20.70 7.82
CA LYS A 180 -4.59 -21.71 7.62
C LYS A 180 -4.04 -23.11 7.42
N ASN A 181 -2.85 -23.23 6.85
CA ASN A 181 -2.21 -24.51 6.60
C ASN A 181 -0.69 -24.36 6.76
N TYR A 182 -0.21 -24.71 7.95
CA TYR A 182 1.21 -24.63 8.29
C TYR A 182 2.11 -25.49 7.39
N GLY A 183 1.58 -26.59 6.86
CA GLY A 183 2.32 -27.51 5.99
C GLY A 183 2.37 -27.10 4.52
N ALA A 184 1.59 -26.11 4.10
CA ALA A 184 1.57 -25.63 2.72
C ALA A 184 2.30 -24.28 2.62
N ARG A 185 3.39 -24.28 1.86
CA ARG A 185 4.08 -23.04 1.51
C ARG A 185 3.19 -22.22 0.57
N MET A 186 3.18 -20.92 0.76
CA MET A 186 2.46 -19.97 -0.07
C MET A 186 3.39 -18.81 -0.37
N SER A 187 3.46 -18.39 -1.62
CA SER A 187 4.20 -17.18 -2.00
C SER A 187 3.35 -15.92 -1.82
N TRP A 188 4.01 -14.77 -1.77
CA TRP A 188 3.30 -13.49 -1.79
C TRP A 188 2.54 -13.28 -3.10
N GLU A 189 3.06 -13.80 -4.23
CA GLU A 189 2.33 -13.79 -5.50
C GLU A 189 1.00 -14.56 -5.37
N GLU A 190 1.04 -15.80 -4.85
CA GLU A 190 -0.16 -16.62 -4.66
C GLU A 190 -1.17 -15.97 -3.73
N LEU A 191 -0.70 -15.30 -2.66
CA LEU A 191 -1.57 -14.58 -1.73
C LEU A 191 -2.37 -13.48 -2.46
N PHE A 192 -1.71 -12.69 -3.31
CA PHE A 192 -2.36 -11.62 -4.05
C PHE A 192 -3.23 -12.14 -5.20
N GLU A 193 -2.75 -13.08 -6.00
CA GLU A 193 -3.51 -13.64 -7.14
C GLU A 193 -4.73 -14.43 -6.68
N SER A 194 -4.61 -15.19 -5.58
CA SER A 194 -5.73 -15.92 -4.97
C SER A 194 -6.60 -15.03 -4.07
N ARG A 195 -6.27 -13.74 -3.94
CA ARG A 195 -6.98 -12.75 -3.13
C ARG A 195 -7.17 -13.20 -1.66
N MET A 196 -6.17 -13.85 -1.09
CA MET A 196 -6.19 -14.35 0.29
C MET A 196 -5.91 -13.24 1.31
N PHE A 197 -6.57 -12.10 1.15
CA PHE A 197 -6.50 -10.95 2.05
C PHE A 197 -7.87 -10.31 2.20
N ALA A 198 -8.12 -9.70 3.35
CA ALA A 198 -9.30 -8.89 3.61
C ALA A 198 -9.01 -7.43 3.24
N SER A 199 -9.94 -6.78 2.57
CA SER A 199 -9.82 -5.37 2.17
C SER A 199 -11.18 -4.73 1.97
N ARG A 200 -11.25 -3.40 2.14
CA ARG A 200 -12.44 -2.60 1.87
C ARG A 200 -12.22 -1.70 0.66
N VAL A 201 -13.27 -1.40 -0.09
CA VAL A 201 -13.22 -0.40 -1.16
C VAL A 201 -13.19 0.99 -0.52
N ILE A 202 -12.28 1.84 -0.98
CA ILE A 202 -12.13 3.22 -0.50
C ILE A 202 -12.41 4.25 -1.60
N LYS A 203 -12.37 3.82 -2.88
CA LYS A 203 -12.63 4.65 -4.05
C LYS A 203 -12.92 3.77 -5.26
N SER A 204 -13.76 4.24 -6.15
CA SER A 204 -14.01 3.64 -7.47
C SER A 204 -14.20 4.73 -8.51
N THR A 205 -14.01 4.39 -9.78
CA THR A 205 -14.34 5.27 -10.90
C THR A 205 -15.82 5.23 -11.28
N ILE A 206 -16.59 4.25 -10.75
CA ILE A 206 -18.03 4.17 -11.02
C ILE A 206 -18.77 5.33 -10.36
N ASP A 207 -19.59 6.04 -11.11
CA ASP A 207 -20.39 7.17 -10.64
C ASP A 207 -19.61 8.25 -9.85
N ASN A 208 -18.30 8.36 -10.09
CA ASN A 208 -17.40 9.23 -9.35
C ASN A 208 -16.64 10.21 -10.27
N PRO A 209 -17.33 11.16 -10.90
CA PRO A 209 -16.70 12.11 -11.83
C PRO A 209 -15.71 13.06 -11.16
N SER A 210 -15.83 13.26 -9.85
CA SER A 210 -14.94 14.14 -9.06
C SER A 210 -13.73 13.40 -8.50
N ASP A 211 -13.58 12.11 -8.78
CA ASP A 211 -12.46 11.26 -8.34
C ASP A 211 -12.20 11.29 -6.83
N LEU A 212 -13.28 11.35 -6.02
CA LEU A 212 -13.21 11.47 -4.57
C LEU A 212 -13.08 10.10 -3.90
N PHE A 213 -12.34 10.07 -2.80
CA PHE A 213 -12.36 8.95 -1.86
C PHE A 213 -13.66 8.96 -1.04
N ILE A 214 -14.15 7.79 -0.63
CA ILE A 214 -15.39 7.66 0.17
C ILE A 214 -15.32 8.51 1.45
N ASN A 215 -14.18 8.55 2.13
CA ASN A 215 -13.98 9.37 3.34
C ASN A 215 -14.05 10.88 3.08
N GLY A 216 -13.93 11.31 1.82
CA GLY A 216 -14.08 12.70 1.40
C GLY A 216 -15.51 13.21 1.55
N TYR A 217 -16.51 12.36 1.29
CA TYR A 217 -17.93 12.73 1.31
C TYR A 217 -18.76 12.00 2.37
N ILE A 218 -18.33 10.84 2.86
CA ILE A 218 -18.96 10.11 3.98
C ILE A 218 -18.00 10.14 5.17
N LYS A 219 -18.45 10.65 6.32
CA LYS A 219 -17.61 10.73 7.53
C LYS A 219 -17.78 9.55 8.47
N ASP A 220 -18.96 8.93 8.47
CA ASP A 220 -19.24 7.77 9.31
C ASP A 220 -18.54 6.51 8.79
N PRO A 221 -17.72 5.81 9.59
CA PRO A 221 -16.98 4.63 9.15
C PRO A 221 -17.87 3.46 8.71
N ILE A 222 -19.05 3.30 9.31
CA ILE A 222 -19.99 2.23 8.96
C ILE A 222 -20.61 2.51 7.60
N LEU A 223 -21.02 3.75 7.36
CA LEU A 223 -21.55 4.17 6.07
C LEU A 223 -20.50 4.10 4.96
N GLN A 224 -19.20 4.35 5.27
CA GLN A 224 -18.11 4.14 4.31
C GLN A 224 -17.99 2.67 3.88
N LEU A 225 -18.16 1.72 4.80
CA LEU A 225 -18.14 0.29 4.48
C LEU A 225 -19.32 -0.10 3.59
N LEU A 226 -20.53 0.38 3.91
CA LEU A 226 -21.73 0.13 3.12
C LEU A 226 -21.60 0.70 1.70
N GLU A 227 -21.12 1.94 1.57
CA GLU A 227 -20.88 2.54 0.26
C GLU A 227 -19.87 1.74 -0.57
N GLY A 228 -18.78 1.27 0.07
CA GLY A 228 -17.79 0.41 -0.59
C GLY A 228 -18.37 -0.92 -1.07
N ASP A 229 -19.32 -1.50 -0.34
CA ASP A 229 -20.02 -2.72 -0.75
C ASP A 229 -21.05 -2.43 -1.85
N ASP A 230 -21.77 -1.32 -1.79
CA ASP A 230 -22.66 -0.86 -2.88
C ASP A 230 -21.91 -0.65 -4.19
N MET A 231 -20.69 -0.08 -4.14
CA MET A 231 -19.85 0.05 -5.34
C MET A 231 -19.51 -1.30 -5.97
N LYS A 232 -19.19 -2.31 -5.16
CA LYS A 232 -18.93 -3.67 -5.66
C LYS A 232 -20.20 -4.28 -6.29
N GLU A 233 -21.35 -4.12 -5.63
CA GLU A 233 -22.62 -4.62 -6.15
C GLU A 233 -22.99 -3.95 -7.46
N LYS A 234 -22.79 -2.65 -7.60
CA LYS A 234 -23.02 -1.92 -8.87
C LYS A 234 -22.17 -2.48 -10.00
N ILE A 235 -20.87 -2.73 -9.75
CA ILE A 235 -19.98 -3.30 -10.76
C ILE A 235 -20.43 -4.72 -11.13
N PHE A 236 -20.82 -5.53 -10.14
CA PHE A 236 -21.29 -6.90 -10.34
C PHE A 236 -22.63 -6.95 -11.06
N ASN A 237 -23.58 -6.07 -10.70
CA ASN A 237 -24.88 -5.99 -11.36
C ASN A 237 -24.75 -5.55 -12.82
N TYR A 238 -23.82 -4.64 -13.12
CA TYR A 238 -23.52 -4.26 -14.50
C TYR A 238 -23.01 -5.45 -15.32
N GLU A 239 -22.19 -6.30 -14.73
CA GLU A 239 -21.77 -7.56 -15.36
C GLU A 239 -22.98 -8.44 -15.70
N GLN A 240 -23.92 -8.61 -14.75
CA GLN A 240 -25.13 -9.39 -14.97
C GLN A 240 -26.05 -8.79 -16.05
N ASP A 241 -26.17 -7.47 -16.09
CA ASP A 241 -26.96 -6.78 -17.11
C ASP A 241 -26.40 -6.99 -18.52
N LEU A 242 -25.07 -7.10 -18.66
CA LEU A 242 -24.43 -7.43 -19.95
C LEU A 242 -24.73 -8.85 -20.44
N TRP A 243 -25.13 -9.76 -19.54
CA TRP A 243 -25.55 -11.12 -19.90
C TRP A 243 -27.01 -11.22 -20.36
N SER A 244 -27.82 -10.21 -20.05
CA SER A 244 -29.26 -10.24 -20.33
C SER A 244 -29.63 -9.75 -21.75
N TYR A 245 -28.62 -9.44 -22.58
CA TYR A 245 -28.80 -9.00 -23.98
C TYR A 245 -28.28 -10.04 -25.00
#